data_0ec8bd2c46186825a336febb62e3952e
#
_entry.id   0ec8bd2c46186825a336febb62e3952e
#
_cell.length_a   1.000
_cell.length_b   1.000
_cell.length_c   1.000
_cell.angle_alpha   90.00
_cell.angle_beta   90.00
_cell.angle_gamma   90.00
#
_symmetry.space_group_name_H-M   'P 1'
#
loop_
_entity.id
_entity.type
_entity.pdbx_description
1 polymer ?
#
loop_
_entity_poly.entity_id
_entity_poly.type
_entity_poly.pdbx_seq_one_letter_code
_entity_poly.pdbx_strand_id
1 'polypeptide(L)'
;LNMDLKLERTTDGYYHVDTMKGAKTFNVEIPDNLKDCIYIIKCNIKGYGINRSTIKINGIQNSLSGLNSTYPNKNFNFKFVVSDSADNNVLNIRFPKGCSLEFSEFEIYKIDYNQISALKNNITMMTDIAYENNMITGNITLDKDSYFTTTIPYDKGFSVYVDGQKIDYFMTDNAFLGFSLSSGHHIIKLVYHAPLIKVGKYTSLLGLVLFLIFCGKDFIRLWIQILDHFKRKKLTYSNGLSGNIV
;
A
#
# COMPACT_ATOMS: atom_id res chain seq x y z
N LEU A 1 23.09 15.73 16.09
CA LEU A 1 23.29 15.07 17.41
C LEU A 1 24.27 13.93 17.22
N ASN A 2 25.43 13.96 17.88
CA ASN A 2 26.36 12.85 17.78
C ASN A 2 26.00 11.82 18.85
N MET A 3 25.44 10.67 18.42
CA MET A 3 25.11 9.57 19.33
C MET A 3 26.36 8.67 19.49
N ASP A 4 27.17 8.94 20.51
CA ASP A 4 28.27 8.03 20.86
C ASP A 4 27.72 6.79 21.59
N LEU A 5 27.44 5.73 20.82
CA LEU A 5 26.94 4.47 21.34
C LEU A 5 28.02 3.59 21.97
N LYS A 6 29.28 4.05 22.05
CA LYS A 6 30.43 3.24 22.50
C LYS A 6 30.50 1.86 21.85
N LEU A 7 30.22 1.81 20.55
CA LEU A 7 30.29 0.60 19.73
C LEU A 7 31.59 0.54 18.94
N GLU A 8 32.03 -0.65 18.62
CA GLU A 8 33.19 -0.85 17.75
C GLU A 8 32.88 -0.35 16.34
N ARG A 9 33.83 0.44 15.77
CA ARG A 9 33.75 0.84 14.37
C ARG A 9 34.59 -0.10 13.52
N THR A 10 34.06 -0.49 12.39
CA THR A 10 34.76 -1.24 11.34
C THR A 10 35.72 -0.30 10.61
N THR A 11 36.69 -0.84 9.86
CA THR A 11 37.68 -0.08 9.10
C THR A 11 37.06 0.82 8.03
N ASP A 12 35.86 0.50 7.57
CA ASP A 12 35.07 1.27 6.59
C ASP A 12 34.03 2.19 7.24
N GLY A 13 34.11 2.38 8.57
CA GLY A 13 33.36 3.41 9.28
C GLY A 13 31.96 3.00 9.77
N TYR A 14 31.55 1.75 9.57
CA TYR A 14 30.29 1.25 10.11
C TYR A 14 30.42 0.89 11.58
N TYR A 15 29.32 0.95 12.33
CA TYR A 15 29.25 0.38 13.67
C TYR A 15 28.93 -1.12 13.59
N HIS A 16 29.63 -1.93 14.38
CA HIS A 16 29.33 -3.35 14.50
C HIS A 16 28.61 -3.65 15.81
N VAL A 17 27.53 -4.42 15.72
CA VAL A 17 26.77 -4.91 16.89
C VAL A 17 26.57 -6.39 16.77
N ASP A 18 27.04 -7.14 17.78
CA ASP A 18 26.75 -8.54 17.99
C ASP A 18 25.94 -8.70 19.28
N THR A 19 24.79 -9.35 19.15
CA THR A 19 23.88 -9.65 20.26
C THR A 19 23.55 -11.13 20.36
N MET A 20 24.37 -12.00 19.82
CA MET A 20 24.16 -13.46 19.86
C MET A 20 24.05 -13.97 21.30
N LYS A 21 24.83 -13.42 22.22
CA LYS A 21 24.81 -13.78 23.65
C LYS A 21 23.69 -13.12 24.45
N GLY A 22 23.20 -11.96 24.03
CA GLY A 22 22.17 -11.19 24.74
C GLY A 22 21.80 -9.89 24.02
N ALA A 23 20.64 -9.35 24.32
CA ALA A 23 20.22 -8.05 23.79
C ALA A 23 21.15 -6.92 24.33
N LYS A 24 21.37 -5.90 23.52
CA LYS A 24 22.05 -4.65 23.94
C LYS A 24 21.05 -3.50 23.89
N THR A 25 21.11 -2.63 24.90
CA THR A 25 20.26 -1.43 24.99
C THR A 25 21.12 -0.24 25.35
N PHE A 26 20.89 0.88 24.67
CA PHE A 26 21.56 2.16 24.90
C PHE A 26 20.49 3.22 25.14
N ASN A 27 20.66 4.00 26.20
CA ASN A 27 19.83 5.17 26.49
C ASN A 27 20.65 6.41 26.13
N VAL A 28 20.14 7.20 25.21
CA VAL A 28 20.79 8.41 24.73
C VAL A 28 19.92 9.60 25.10
N GLU A 29 20.45 10.49 25.93
CA GLU A 29 19.77 11.75 26.25
C GLU A 29 19.80 12.68 25.04
N ILE A 30 18.65 13.32 24.78
CA ILE A 30 18.47 14.32 23.73
C ILE A 30 18.14 15.67 24.36
N PRO A 31 18.49 16.79 23.69
CA PRO A 31 18.32 18.11 24.28
C PRO A 31 16.87 18.56 24.43
N ASP A 32 15.97 18.00 23.61
CA ASP A 32 14.58 18.41 23.53
C ASP A 32 13.66 17.31 24.05
N ASN A 33 12.49 17.70 24.54
CA ASN A 33 11.47 16.77 24.98
C ASN A 33 10.72 16.17 23.80
N LEU A 34 10.53 14.85 23.78
CA LEU A 34 9.85 14.11 22.70
C LEU A 34 8.38 14.48 22.55
N LYS A 35 7.76 15.10 23.57
CA LYS A 35 6.38 15.60 23.46
C LYS A 35 6.25 16.86 22.61
N ASP A 36 7.34 17.63 22.46
CA ASP A 36 7.35 18.93 21.80
C ASP A 36 7.87 18.84 20.34
N CYS A 37 8.45 17.71 19.99
CA CYS A 37 9.07 17.51 18.69
C CYS A 37 9.00 16.05 18.19
N ILE A 38 9.28 15.89 16.90
CA ILE A 38 9.47 14.59 16.25
C ILE A 38 10.93 14.44 15.87
N TYR A 39 11.55 13.34 16.26
CA TYR A 39 12.85 12.93 15.74
C TYR A 39 12.70 11.92 14.62
N ILE A 40 13.34 12.19 13.48
CA ILE A 40 13.49 11.27 12.37
C ILE A 40 14.92 10.76 12.40
N ILE A 41 15.09 9.47 12.67
CA ILE A 41 16.39 8.82 12.81
C ILE A 41 16.55 7.84 11.68
N LYS A 42 17.66 7.92 10.95
CA LYS A 42 17.96 7.03 9.82
C LYS A 42 19.31 6.38 9.99
N CYS A 43 19.45 5.17 9.50
CA CYS A 43 20.72 4.50 9.30
C CYS A 43 20.63 3.48 8.17
N ASN A 44 21.77 3.17 7.55
CA ASN A 44 21.87 2.15 6.51
C ASN A 44 22.48 0.87 7.09
N ILE A 45 21.91 -0.27 6.75
CA ILE A 45 22.46 -1.58 7.09
C ILE A 45 23.34 -2.04 5.94
N LYS A 46 24.60 -2.41 6.23
CA LYS A 46 25.63 -2.71 5.22
C LYS A 46 25.32 -3.95 4.39
N GLY A 47 24.64 -4.93 4.95
CA GLY A 47 24.35 -6.18 4.25
C GLY A 47 23.46 -7.12 5.05
N TYR A 48 23.15 -8.27 4.47
CA TYR A 48 22.40 -9.30 5.16
C TYR A 48 23.26 -9.98 6.24
N GLY A 49 22.74 -10.02 7.47
CA GLY A 49 23.24 -10.93 8.49
C GLY A 49 22.71 -12.36 8.25
N ILE A 50 23.32 -13.35 8.91
CA ILE A 50 22.82 -14.75 8.90
C ILE A 50 21.36 -14.78 9.39
N ASN A 51 21.10 -14.10 10.50
CA ASN A 51 19.78 -13.93 11.08
C ASN A 51 19.18 -12.58 10.70
N ARG A 52 17.89 -12.40 11.01
CA ARG A 52 17.20 -11.10 10.88
C ARG A 52 17.94 -10.05 11.70
N SER A 53 18.35 -8.97 11.04
CA SER A 53 18.91 -7.78 11.69
C SER A 53 17.79 -6.85 12.13
N THR A 54 17.78 -6.44 13.39
CA THR A 54 16.71 -5.62 13.95
C THR A 54 17.26 -4.53 14.84
N ILE A 55 16.74 -3.30 14.65
CA ILE A 55 16.96 -2.17 15.56
C ILE A 55 15.60 -1.69 16.04
N LYS A 56 15.48 -1.39 17.33
CA LYS A 56 14.31 -0.73 17.93
C LYS A 56 14.72 0.59 18.53
N ILE A 57 13.95 1.64 18.29
CA ILE A 57 14.12 2.95 18.94
C ILE A 57 12.78 3.35 19.55
N ASN A 58 12.72 3.53 20.86
CA ASN A 58 11.49 3.81 21.63
C ASN A 58 10.32 2.88 21.25
N GLY A 59 10.62 1.58 21.11
CA GLY A 59 9.63 0.57 20.74
C GLY A 59 9.37 0.43 19.23
N ILE A 60 9.68 1.43 18.41
CA ILE A 60 9.52 1.38 16.96
C ILE A 60 10.60 0.48 16.37
N GLN A 61 10.20 -0.47 15.54
CA GLN A 61 11.09 -1.51 15.02
C GLN A 61 11.29 -1.39 13.52
N ASN A 62 12.55 -1.49 13.08
CA ASN A 62 12.93 -1.80 11.70
C ASN A 62 13.72 -3.10 11.66
N SER A 63 13.53 -3.87 10.60
CA SER A 63 14.20 -5.15 10.42
C SER A 63 14.60 -5.38 8.97
N LEU A 64 15.77 -5.98 8.78
CA LEU A 64 16.21 -6.57 7.52
C LEU A 64 16.14 -8.09 7.66
N SER A 65 15.62 -8.77 6.66
CA SER A 65 15.56 -10.22 6.61
C SER A 65 16.97 -10.85 6.72
N GLY A 66 17.07 -12.03 7.29
CA GLY A 66 18.32 -12.79 7.28
C GLY A 66 18.68 -13.31 5.88
N LEU A 67 19.94 -13.69 5.70
CA LEU A 67 20.49 -14.15 4.41
C LEU A 67 19.70 -15.32 3.79
N ASN A 68 19.22 -16.25 4.63
CA ASN A 68 18.49 -17.45 4.19
C ASN A 68 16.97 -17.28 4.21
N SER A 69 16.46 -16.04 4.21
CA SER A 69 15.04 -15.79 4.19
C SER A 69 14.45 -16.12 2.82
N THR A 70 13.36 -16.88 2.78
CA THR A 70 12.65 -17.24 1.55
C THR A 70 12.13 -15.98 0.81
N TYR A 71 11.73 -14.97 1.57
CA TYR A 71 11.23 -13.69 1.04
C TYR A 71 11.99 -12.52 1.68
N PRO A 72 13.16 -12.14 1.14
CA PRO A 72 13.94 -11.05 1.71
C PRO A 72 13.23 -9.71 1.47
N ASN A 73 13.07 -8.93 2.53
CA ASN A 73 12.39 -7.63 2.46
C ASN A 73 13.25 -6.50 1.85
N LYS A 74 14.56 -6.72 1.67
CA LYS A 74 15.51 -5.73 1.11
C LYS A 74 15.52 -4.37 1.81
N ASN A 75 15.10 -4.33 3.07
CA ASN A 75 15.05 -3.10 3.85
C ASN A 75 16.43 -2.75 4.41
N PHE A 76 17.31 -2.18 3.61
CA PHE A 76 18.63 -1.74 4.04
C PHE A 76 18.64 -0.33 4.66
N ASN A 77 17.59 0.47 4.45
CA ASN A 77 17.49 1.85 4.92
C ASN A 77 16.48 1.92 6.08
N PHE A 78 16.98 1.86 7.30
CA PHE A 78 16.13 1.98 8.48
C PHE A 78 15.76 3.43 8.74
N LYS A 79 14.47 3.66 9.00
CA LYS A 79 13.92 4.97 9.36
C LYS A 79 13.03 4.82 10.58
N PHE A 80 13.23 5.64 11.57
CA PHE A 80 12.44 5.70 12.79
C PHE A 80 11.88 7.10 12.93
N VAL A 81 10.59 7.21 13.23
CA VAL A 81 9.92 8.47 13.57
C VAL A 81 9.52 8.36 15.02
N VAL A 82 10.17 9.13 15.87
CA VAL A 82 10.05 9.00 17.32
C VAL A 82 9.46 10.29 17.90
N SER A 83 8.38 10.15 18.63
CA SER A 83 7.75 11.20 19.45
C SER A 83 7.16 10.53 20.68
N ASP A 84 6.81 11.31 21.71
CA ASP A 84 6.17 10.80 22.92
C ASP A 84 5.05 11.75 23.34
N SER A 85 4.06 11.24 24.04
CA SER A 85 3.00 12.04 24.67
C SER A 85 3.37 12.46 26.11
N ALA A 86 4.35 11.81 26.71
CA ALA A 86 4.86 12.07 28.04
C ALA A 86 6.17 12.90 27.98
N ASP A 87 6.52 13.49 29.11
CA ASP A 87 7.82 14.15 29.30
C ASP A 87 8.93 13.10 29.21
N ASN A 88 9.62 13.08 28.10
CA ASN A 88 10.70 12.14 27.82
C ASN A 88 11.75 12.79 26.92
N ASN A 89 13.00 12.78 27.37
CA ASN A 89 14.16 13.26 26.62
C ASN A 89 15.18 12.16 26.35
N VAL A 90 14.75 10.87 26.37
CA VAL A 90 15.65 9.73 26.19
C VAL A 90 15.23 8.91 24.97
N LEU A 91 16.19 8.64 24.09
CA LEU A 91 16.07 7.66 23.04
C LEU A 91 16.57 6.30 23.55
N ASN A 92 15.68 5.34 23.65
CA ASN A 92 16.00 3.96 24.00
C ASN A 92 16.29 3.16 22.72
N ILE A 93 17.57 2.92 22.43
CA ILE A 93 18.02 2.17 21.25
C ILE A 93 18.31 0.75 21.67
N ARG A 94 17.57 -0.21 21.13
CA ARG A 94 17.68 -1.62 21.48
C ARG A 94 17.97 -2.51 20.27
N PHE A 95 18.97 -3.35 20.43
CA PHE A 95 19.32 -4.46 19.54
C PHE A 95 18.86 -5.76 20.20
N PRO A 96 17.83 -6.45 19.68
CA PRO A 96 17.34 -7.70 20.26
C PRO A 96 18.39 -8.80 20.20
N LYS A 97 18.25 -9.82 21.06
CA LYS A 97 19.11 -11.00 21.03
C LYS A 97 19.07 -11.71 19.68
N GLY A 98 20.20 -12.22 19.22
CA GLY A 98 20.31 -13.01 18.00
C GLY A 98 20.61 -12.19 16.74
N CYS A 99 20.95 -10.91 16.87
CA CYS A 99 21.36 -10.06 15.77
C CYS A 99 22.89 -9.96 15.68
N SER A 100 23.39 -9.95 14.44
CA SER A 100 24.75 -9.49 14.13
C SER A 100 24.61 -8.59 12.90
N LEU A 101 24.94 -7.31 13.04
CA LEU A 101 24.74 -6.33 11.97
C LEU A 101 25.81 -5.24 11.99
N GLU A 102 26.05 -4.70 10.80
CA GLU A 102 26.84 -3.49 10.60
C GLU A 102 25.92 -2.41 10.08
N PHE A 103 25.95 -1.21 10.69
CA PHE A 103 25.10 -0.09 10.31
C PHE A 103 25.89 1.22 10.29
N SER A 104 25.44 2.15 9.43
CA SER A 104 26.02 3.48 9.32
C SER A 104 25.80 4.32 10.59
N GLU A 105 26.49 5.42 10.72
CA GLU A 105 26.14 6.45 11.71
C GLU A 105 24.65 6.83 11.60
N PHE A 106 24.04 7.17 12.73
CA PHE A 106 22.66 7.66 12.75
C PHE A 106 22.59 9.10 12.25
N GLU A 107 21.83 9.30 11.19
CA GLU A 107 21.38 10.63 10.76
C GLU A 107 20.15 11.02 11.56
N ILE A 108 20.19 12.16 12.26
CA ILE A 108 19.12 12.61 13.14
C ILE A 108 18.60 13.96 12.68
N TYR A 109 17.31 14.01 12.42
CA TYR A 109 16.58 15.22 12.08
C TYR A 109 15.52 15.47 13.15
N LYS A 110 15.36 16.75 13.54
CA LYS A 110 14.33 17.21 14.47
C LYS A 110 13.33 18.10 13.74
N ILE A 111 12.07 17.95 14.05
CA ILE A 111 10.97 18.80 13.60
C ILE A 111 10.16 19.19 14.83
N ASP A 112 10.06 20.48 15.15
CA ASP A 112 9.22 20.98 16.21
C ASP A 112 7.73 20.95 15.80
N TYR A 113 6.83 20.62 16.70
CA TYR A 113 5.39 20.60 16.41
C TYR A 113 4.85 21.94 15.94
N ASN A 114 5.41 23.05 16.40
CA ASN A 114 5.05 24.38 15.93
C ASN A 114 5.33 24.56 14.43
N GLN A 115 6.42 23.98 13.93
CA GLN A 115 6.76 24.01 12.49
C GLN A 115 5.74 23.19 11.68
N ILE A 116 5.30 22.02 12.18
CA ILE A 116 4.27 21.20 11.54
C ILE A 116 2.94 21.95 11.49
N SER A 117 2.56 22.63 12.58
CA SER A 117 1.35 23.44 12.64
C SER A 117 1.39 24.61 11.64
N ALA A 118 2.56 25.26 11.50
CA ALA A 118 2.75 26.30 10.50
C ALA A 118 2.66 25.77 9.06
N LEU A 119 3.20 24.57 8.78
CA LEU A 119 3.06 23.92 7.48
C LEU A 119 1.60 23.59 7.16
N LYS A 120 0.84 23.10 8.15
CA LYS A 120 -0.59 22.80 7.99
C LYS A 120 -1.41 24.02 7.59
N ASN A 121 -1.08 25.19 8.12
CA ASN A 121 -1.77 26.45 7.78
C ASN A 121 -1.47 26.93 6.34
N ASN A 122 -0.41 26.42 5.73
CA ASN A 122 -0.01 26.75 4.36
C ASN A 122 -0.49 25.72 3.32
N ILE A 123 -1.26 24.71 3.74
CA ILE A 123 -1.83 23.70 2.83
C ILE A 123 -3.21 24.15 2.40
N THR A 124 -3.38 24.33 1.10
CA THR A 124 -4.70 24.54 0.49
C THR A 124 -5.34 23.21 0.16
N MET A 125 -6.53 22.97 0.66
CA MET A 125 -7.27 21.73 0.46
C MET A 125 -8.37 21.91 -0.60
N MET A 126 -8.68 20.82 -1.30
CA MET A 126 -9.84 20.75 -2.19
C MET A 126 -11.14 20.84 -1.38
N THR A 127 -12.10 21.60 -1.86
CA THR A 127 -13.44 21.79 -1.27
C THR A 127 -14.52 21.18 -2.18
N ASP A 128 -15.74 21.11 -1.68
CA ASP A 128 -16.92 20.61 -2.41
C ASP A 128 -16.70 19.24 -3.03
N ILE A 129 -16.07 18.35 -2.26
CA ILE A 129 -15.69 17.04 -2.75
C ILE A 129 -16.93 16.17 -2.90
N ALA A 130 -17.17 15.68 -4.12
CA ALA A 130 -18.22 14.73 -4.43
C ALA A 130 -17.64 13.41 -4.97
N TYR A 131 -18.25 12.31 -4.57
CA TYR A 131 -17.89 10.96 -4.99
C TYR A 131 -19.06 10.35 -5.75
N GLU A 132 -18.85 10.03 -7.02
CA GLU A 132 -19.87 9.39 -7.87
C GLU A 132 -19.27 8.21 -8.61
N ASN A 133 -19.71 6.98 -8.28
CA ASN A 133 -19.23 5.75 -8.91
C ASN A 133 -17.69 5.66 -8.94
N ASN A 134 -17.10 5.87 -10.12
CA ASN A 134 -15.65 5.84 -10.35
C ASN A 134 -15.04 7.25 -10.52
N MET A 135 -15.71 8.27 -10.05
CA MET A 135 -15.34 9.66 -10.24
C MET A 135 -15.28 10.41 -8.90
N ILE A 136 -14.29 11.26 -8.76
CA ILE A 136 -14.15 12.22 -7.66
C ILE A 136 -14.05 13.61 -8.30
N THR A 137 -14.84 14.54 -7.80
CA THR A 137 -14.81 15.94 -8.23
C THR A 137 -14.65 16.87 -7.04
N GLY A 138 -14.17 18.08 -7.27
CA GLY A 138 -14.10 19.13 -6.26
C GLY A 138 -13.42 20.38 -6.80
N ASN A 139 -13.35 21.40 -5.97
CA ASN A 139 -12.83 22.72 -6.29
C ASN A 139 -11.58 23.02 -5.48
N ILE A 140 -10.64 23.76 -6.04
CA ILE A 140 -9.48 24.29 -5.32
C ILE A 140 -9.15 25.70 -5.84
N THR A 141 -8.72 26.58 -4.93
CA THR A 141 -8.19 27.89 -5.29
C THR A 141 -6.78 28.03 -4.77
N LEU A 142 -5.85 28.33 -5.64
CA LEU A 142 -4.40 28.44 -5.33
C LEU A 142 -3.91 29.87 -5.58
N ASP A 143 -3.12 30.39 -4.64
CA ASP A 143 -2.48 31.71 -4.77
C ASP A 143 -1.24 31.66 -5.67
N LYS A 144 -0.65 30.50 -5.86
CA LYS A 144 0.56 30.26 -6.67
C LYS A 144 0.55 28.86 -7.27
N ASP A 145 1.36 28.67 -8.31
CA ASP A 145 1.61 27.35 -8.90
C ASP A 145 2.06 26.35 -7.84
N SER A 146 1.44 25.19 -7.81
CA SER A 146 1.61 24.22 -6.73
C SER A 146 1.49 22.77 -7.25
N TYR A 147 1.97 21.84 -6.45
CA TYR A 147 1.70 20.42 -6.65
C TYR A 147 0.49 20.01 -5.82
N PHE A 148 -0.48 19.40 -6.48
CA PHE A 148 -1.61 18.75 -5.80
C PHE A 148 -1.23 17.31 -5.52
N THR A 149 -1.35 16.89 -4.27
CA THR A 149 -1.10 15.51 -3.87
C THR A 149 -2.32 14.93 -3.17
N THR A 150 -2.59 13.68 -3.38
CA THR A 150 -3.73 12.96 -2.79
C THR A 150 -3.23 11.88 -1.84
N THR A 151 -4.16 11.27 -1.08
CA THR A 151 -3.95 10.00 -0.38
C THR A 151 -4.45 8.80 -1.19
N ILE A 152 -4.81 9.02 -2.46
CA ILE A 152 -5.25 7.97 -3.38
C ILE A 152 -4.00 7.27 -3.94
N PRO A 153 -3.90 5.93 -3.86
CA PRO A 153 -2.79 5.20 -4.45
C PRO A 153 -2.65 5.49 -5.94
N TYR A 154 -1.40 5.66 -6.38
CA TYR A 154 -1.10 5.84 -7.80
C TYR A 154 -1.45 4.59 -8.59
N ASP A 155 -2.24 4.75 -9.66
CA ASP A 155 -2.57 3.69 -10.60
C ASP A 155 -2.72 4.26 -12.02
N LYS A 156 -2.33 3.49 -13.03
CA LYS A 156 -2.41 3.88 -14.45
C LYS A 156 -3.84 3.97 -14.98
N GLY A 157 -4.82 3.48 -14.23
CA GLY A 157 -6.23 3.53 -14.56
C GLY A 157 -6.88 4.90 -14.34
N PHE A 158 -6.19 5.84 -13.71
CA PHE A 158 -6.71 7.19 -13.51
C PHE A 158 -6.65 8.04 -14.80
N SER A 159 -7.59 8.93 -14.90
CA SER A 159 -7.57 10.08 -15.81
C SER A 159 -7.88 11.32 -14.97
N VAL A 160 -6.96 12.29 -15.01
CA VAL A 160 -7.06 13.55 -14.26
C VAL A 160 -7.50 14.64 -15.22
N TYR A 161 -8.52 15.40 -14.82
CA TYR A 161 -9.00 16.56 -15.56
C TYR A 161 -8.97 17.76 -14.64
N VAL A 162 -8.49 18.87 -15.18
CA VAL A 162 -8.51 20.20 -14.55
C VAL A 162 -9.24 21.13 -15.51
N ASP A 163 -10.30 21.78 -15.06
CA ASP A 163 -11.15 22.68 -15.86
C ASP A 163 -11.65 22.02 -17.15
N GLY A 164 -11.95 20.72 -17.08
CA GLY A 164 -12.39 19.91 -18.22
C GLY A 164 -11.29 19.42 -19.16
N GLN A 165 -10.06 19.88 -19.01
CA GLN A 165 -8.92 19.43 -19.81
C GLN A 165 -8.19 18.28 -19.14
N LYS A 166 -7.88 17.23 -19.90
CA LYS A 166 -7.09 16.11 -19.41
C LYS A 166 -5.63 16.52 -19.26
N ILE A 167 -5.06 16.25 -18.07
CA ILE A 167 -3.67 16.55 -17.75
C ILE A 167 -2.91 15.28 -17.38
N ASP A 168 -1.58 15.36 -17.40
CA ASP A 168 -0.69 14.32 -16.92
C ASP A 168 -0.63 14.33 -15.39
N TYR A 169 -0.39 13.14 -14.82
CA TYR A 169 -0.24 12.94 -13.38
C TYR A 169 0.94 12.02 -13.12
N PHE A 170 1.46 12.08 -11.90
CA PHE A 170 2.66 11.34 -11.50
C PHE A 170 2.50 10.77 -10.08
N MET A 171 3.46 9.96 -9.66
CA MET A 171 3.49 9.41 -8.33
C MET A 171 4.16 10.39 -7.36
N THR A 172 3.45 10.77 -6.28
CA THR A 172 3.97 11.53 -5.15
C THR A 172 4.20 10.63 -3.95
N ASP A 173 5.12 11.01 -3.06
CA ASP A 173 5.41 10.29 -1.80
C ASP A 173 5.61 8.77 -1.98
N ASN A 174 6.15 8.36 -3.12
CA ASN A 174 6.38 6.97 -3.52
C ASN A 174 5.14 6.08 -3.60
N ALA A 175 3.93 6.61 -3.46
CA ALA A 175 2.70 5.81 -3.40
C ALA A 175 1.46 6.49 -3.98
N PHE A 176 1.36 7.80 -3.93
CA PHE A 176 0.10 8.50 -4.16
C PHE A 176 0.04 9.22 -5.50
N LEU A 177 -1.18 9.48 -5.95
CA LEU A 177 -1.43 10.23 -7.18
C LEU A 177 -1.27 11.73 -6.92
N GLY A 178 -0.51 12.42 -7.78
CA GLY A 178 -0.36 13.86 -7.77
C GLY A 178 -0.21 14.45 -9.17
N PHE A 179 -0.39 15.76 -9.28
CA PHE A 179 -0.29 16.53 -10.52
C PHE A 179 0.02 17.99 -10.22
N SER A 180 0.48 18.71 -11.24
CA SER A 180 0.77 20.14 -11.14
C SER A 180 -0.51 20.95 -11.39
N LEU A 181 -0.66 22.04 -10.65
CA LEU A 181 -1.72 23.03 -10.83
C LEU A 181 -1.10 24.43 -10.90
N SER A 182 -1.61 25.26 -11.80
CA SER A 182 -1.31 26.68 -11.82
C SER A 182 -2.01 27.42 -10.67
N SER A 183 -1.64 28.68 -10.44
CA SER A 183 -2.42 29.57 -9.59
C SER A 183 -3.79 29.83 -10.20
N GLY A 184 -4.81 30.02 -9.36
CA GLY A 184 -6.17 30.29 -9.78
C GLY A 184 -7.20 29.34 -9.16
N HIS A 185 -8.45 29.49 -9.60
CA HIS A 185 -9.54 28.59 -9.23
C HIS A 185 -9.64 27.47 -10.26
N HIS A 186 -9.69 26.22 -9.78
CA HIS A 186 -9.75 25.02 -10.62
C HIS A 186 -10.84 24.05 -10.19
N ILE A 187 -11.49 23.45 -11.18
CA ILE A 187 -12.40 22.31 -11.00
C ILE A 187 -11.64 21.04 -11.33
N ILE A 188 -11.44 20.20 -10.33
CA ILE A 188 -10.71 18.94 -10.45
C ILE A 188 -11.69 17.79 -10.63
N LYS A 189 -11.37 16.89 -11.56
CA LYS A 189 -12.11 15.65 -11.77
C LYS A 189 -11.12 14.50 -11.95
N LEU A 190 -11.21 13.50 -11.08
CA LEU A 190 -10.47 12.25 -11.15
C LEU A 190 -11.42 11.14 -11.59
N VAL A 191 -11.08 10.41 -12.64
CA VAL A 191 -11.89 9.29 -13.12
C VAL A 191 -11.03 8.03 -13.14
N TYR A 192 -11.51 6.95 -12.50
CA TYR A 192 -10.80 5.68 -12.47
C TYR A 192 -11.45 4.65 -13.36
N HIS A 193 -10.65 4.02 -14.20
CA HIS A 193 -11.04 2.83 -14.96
C HIS A 193 -9.99 1.74 -14.72
N ALA A 194 -10.40 0.63 -14.11
CA ALA A 194 -9.50 -0.48 -13.86
C ALA A 194 -8.81 -0.93 -15.17
N PRO A 195 -7.48 -1.02 -15.18
CA PRO A 195 -6.74 -1.51 -16.33
C PRO A 195 -7.24 -2.88 -16.76
N LEU A 196 -7.26 -3.13 -18.08
CA LEU A 196 -7.69 -4.39 -18.69
C LEU A 196 -9.15 -4.82 -18.47
N ILE A 197 -10.00 -4.03 -17.79
CA ILE A 197 -11.40 -4.42 -17.56
C ILE A 197 -12.17 -4.66 -18.87
N LYS A 198 -11.87 -3.89 -19.91
CA LYS A 198 -12.47 -4.08 -21.25
C LYS A 198 -12.01 -5.42 -21.85
N VAL A 199 -10.73 -5.73 -21.78
CA VAL A 199 -10.16 -7.00 -22.27
C VAL A 199 -10.80 -8.17 -21.50
N GLY A 200 -10.89 -8.08 -20.17
CA GLY A 200 -11.54 -9.09 -19.34
C GLY A 200 -13.00 -9.34 -19.73
N LYS A 201 -13.76 -8.29 -20.00
CA LYS A 201 -15.15 -8.42 -20.48
C LYS A 201 -15.26 -9.17 -21.80
N TYR A 202 -14.42 -8.84 -22.79
CA TYR A 202 -14.43 -9.50 -24.10
C TYR A 202 -13.96 -10.95 -24.02
N THR A 203 -12.93 -11.24 -23.24
CA THR A 203 -12.46 -12.63 -23.06
C THR A 203 -13.48 -13.48 -22.31
N SER A 204 -14.16 -12.93 -21.32
CA SER A 204 -15.26 -13.63 -20.61
C SER A 204 -16.43 -13.90 -21.54
N LEU A 205 -16.82 -12.93 -22.38
CA LEU A 205 -17.88 -13.13 -23.36
C LEU A 205 -17.50 -14.20 -24.38
N LEU A 206 -16.28 -14.17 -24.90
CA LEU A 206 -15.76 -15.19 -25.81
C LEU A 206 -15.79 -16.58 -25.16
N GLY A 207 -15.32 -16.69 -23.90
CA GLY A 207 -15.36 -17.93 -23.14
C GLY A 207 -16.77 -18.46 -22.98
N LEU A 208 -17.75 -17.59 -22.70
CA LEU A 208 -19.16 -17.97 -22.61
C LEU A 208 -19.72 -18.50 -23.95
N VAL A 209 -19.40 -17.83 -25.05
CA VAL A 209 -19.81 -18.26 -26.40
C VAL A 209 -19.23 -19.64 -26.73
N LEU A 210 -17.95 -19.85 -26.50
CA LEU A 210 -17.29 -21.14 -26.70
C LEU A 210 -17.92 -22.23 -25.81
N PHE A 211 -18.18 -21.93 -24.55
CA PHE A 211 -18.86 -22.83 -23.64
C PHE A 211 -20.25 -23.27 -24.20
N LEU A 212 -21.04 -22.30 -24.67
CA LEU A 212 -22.35 -22.59 -25.27
C LEU A 212 -22.25 -23.42 -26.56
N ILE A 213 -21.21 -23.17 -27.37
CA ILE A 213 -20.99 -23.98 -28.61
C ILE A 213 -20.62 -25.43 -28.27
N PHE A 214 -19.73 -25.65 -27.32
CA PHE A 214 -19.21 -26.97 -26.97
C PHE A 214 -20.23 -27.78 -26.12
N CYS A 215 -20.80 -27.14 -25.11
CA CYS A 215 -21.72 -27.81 -24.16
C CYS A 215 -23.19 -27.74 -24.60
N GLY A 216 -23.56 -26.79 -25.44
CA GLY A 216 -24.96 -26.60 -25.88
C GLY A 216 -25.54 -27.81 -26.61
N LYS A 217 -24.73 -28.53 -27.40
CA LYS A 217 -25.15 -29.76 -28.07
C LYS A 217 -25.55 -30.86 -27.08
N ASP A 218 -24.83 -30.97 -25.98
CA ASP A 218 -25.12 -31.99 -24.97
C ASP A 218 -26.33 -31.60 -24.13
N PHE A 219 -26.55 -30.32 -23.85
CA PHE A 219 -27.75 -29.79 -23.22
C PHE A 219 -29.00 -30.04 -24.09
N ILE A 220 -28.91 -29.77 -25.39
CA ILE A 220 -30.01 -30.01 -26.32
C ILE A 220 -30.34 -31.50 -26.38
N ARG A 221 -29.35 -32.40 -26.46
CA ARG A 221 -29.57 -33.86 -26.43
C ARG A 221 -30.22 -34.30 -25.14
N LEU A 222 -29.79 -33.81 -24.00
CA LEU A 222 -30.39 -34.13 -22.70
C LEU A 222 -31.85 -33.66 -22.63
N TRP A 223 -32.14 -32.45 -23.11
CA TRP A 223 -33.52 -31.94 -23.19
C TRP A 223 -34.41 -32.76 -24.08
N ILE A 224 -33.93 -33.18 -25.25
CA ILE A 224 -34.69 -34.07 -26.18
C ILE A 224 -34.98 -35.41 -25.49
N GLN A 225 -33.99 -36.01 -24.81
CA GLN A 225 -34.19 -37.27 -24.08
C GLN A 225 -35.23 -37.14 -22.96
N ILE A 226 -35.22 -36.05 -22.23
CA ILE A 226 -36.20 -35.77 -21.17
C ILE A 226 -37.58 -35.61 -21.77
N LEU A 227 -37.73 -34.86 -22.85
CA LEU A 227 -39.04 -34.69 -23.53
C LEU A 227 -39.58 -36.00 -24.09
N ASP A 228 -38.73 -36.84 -24.68
CA ASP A 228 -39.12 -38.15 -25.19
C ASP A 228 -39.53 -39.11 -24.06
N HIS A 229 -38.86 -39.05 -22.92
CA HIS A 229 -39.26 -39.81 -21.74
C HIS A 229 -40.64 -39.41 -21.23
N PHE A 230 -40.94 -38.11 -21.17
CA PHE A 230 -42.29 -37.64 -20.80
C PHE A 230 -43.36 -38.01 -21.81
N LYS A 231 -43.06 -37.94 -23.12
CA LYS A 231 -43.98 -38.36 -24.17
C LYS A 231 -44.30 -39.88 -24.08
N ARG A 232 -43.29 -40.72 -23.86
CA ARG A 232 -43.48 -42.18 -23.68
C ARG A 232 -44.33 -42.49 -22.45
N LYS A 233 -44.10 -41.82 -21.31
CA LYS A 233 -44.95 -41.99 -20.12
C LYS A 233 -46.40 -41.60 -20.37
N LYS A 234 -46.68 -40.55 -21.13
CA LYS A 234 -48.05 -40.11 -21.46
C LYS A 234 -48.78 -41.09 -22.36
N LEU A 235 -48.08 -41.69 -23.33
CA LEU A 235 -48.60 -42.72 -24.21
C LEU A 235 -48.91 -44.02 -23.45
N THR A 236 -48.07 -44.42 -22.49
CA THR A 236 -48.33 -45.63 -21.66
C THR A 236 -49.57 -45.47 -20.76
N TYR A 237 -49.76 -44.22 -20.24
CA TYR A 237 -50.93 -43.89 -19.42
C TYR A 237 -52.26 -43.89 -20.29
N SER A 238 -52.16 -43.37 -21.53
CA SER A 238 -53.31 -43.33 -22.44
C SER A 238 -53.75 -44.72 -22.91
N ASN A 239 -52.77 -45.61 -23.17
CA ASN A 239 -53.07 -46.98 -23.62
C ASN A 239 -53.47 -47.91 -22.47
N GLY A 240 -53.12 -47.58 -21.21
CA GLY A 240 -53.59 -48.34 -20.04
C GLY A 240 -55.02 -48.04 -19.62
N LEU A 241 -55.64 -46.96 -20.10
CA LEU A 241 -57.04 -46.61 -19.83
C LEU A 241 -58.03 -47.14 -20.88
N SER A 242 -57.55 -47.62 -22.06
CA SER A 242 -58.41 -48.20 -23.10
C SER A 242 -58.53 -49.74 -23.03
N GLY A 243 -57.87 -50.36 -22.03
CA GLY A 243 -57.83 -51.81 -21.89
C GLY A 243 -58.83 -52.42 -20.88
N ASN A 244 -59.67 -51.62 -20.21
CA ASN A 244 -60.65 -52.14 -19.24
C ASN A 244 -62.10 -51.72 -19.58
N ILE A 245 -62.54 -51.97 -20.78
CA ILE A 245 -63.97 -51.97 -21.10
C ILE A 245 -64.18 -53.19 -21.98
N VAL A 246 -64.39 -54.34 -21.37
CA VAL A 246 -65.19 -55.47 -21.84
C VAL A 246 -65.86 -56.15 -20.64
#